data_0bb33cb870d498579211169b26f9d92c
#
_entry.id   0bb33cb870d498579211169b26f9d92c
#
_cell.length_a   1.000
_cell.length_b   1.000
_cell.length_c   1.000
_cell.angle_alpha   90.00
_cell.angle_beta   90.00
_cell.angle_gamma   90.00
#
_symmetry.space_group_name_H-M   'P 1'
#
loop_
_entity.id
_entity.type
_entity.pdbx_description
1 polymer ?
#
loop_
_entity_poly.entity_id
_entity_poly.type
_entity_poly.pdbx_seq_one_letter_code
_entity_poly.pdbx_strand_id
1 'polypeptide(L)'
;MYEDKINSAVAQQQALLDPFFIAHQEVLAGFAAHLTTTFQNGGRLFLAGSGPFAAIASLLGQQFLHRQTLERPSLPAVSLTHDAGLATFLAAEDQASQLFSRQLRALANDQDTLLLLAGTTLSPADREVLTTARQIGCRTALICAVHTELADTMPELLLQLPTDSLPRLLEGTLFAGHLLCALVEGELFGI
;
A
#
# COMPACT_ATOMS: atom_id res chain seq x y z
N MET A 1 -20.52 -28.95 -5.30
CA MET A 1 -20.86 -27.52 -5.04
C MET A 1 -19.91 -26.82 -4.06
N TYR A 2 -19.74 -27.27 -2.80
CA TYR A 2 -18.77 -26.64 -1.87
C TYR A 2 -17.32 -26.91 -2.29
N GLU A 3 -17.01 -28.16 -2.62
CA GLU A 3 -15.69 -28.59 -3.07
C GLU A 3 -15.22 -27.81 -4.32
N ASP A 4 -16.10 -27.64 -5.30
CA ASP A 4 -15.81 -26.88 -6.52
C ASP A 4 -15.47 -25.42 -6.20
N LYS A 5 -16.20 -24.81 -5.25
CA LYS A 5 -15.91 -23.42 -4.82
C LYS A 5 -14.57 -23.31 -4.11
N ILE A 6 -14.22 -24.26 -3.26
CA ILE A 6 -12.94 -24.30 -2.56
C ILE A 6 -11.81 -24.48 -3.57
N ASN A 7 -11.92 -25.48 -4.45
CA ASN A 7 -10.91 -25.77 -5.46
C ASN A 7 -10.71 -24.58 -6.41
N SER A 8 -11.82 -23.93 -6.85
CA SER A 8 -11.73 -22.73 -7.67
C SER A 8 -11.02 -21.57 -6.96
N ALA A 9 -11.34 -21.32 -5.69
CA ALA A 9 -10.69 -20.26 -4.92
C ALA A 9 -9.19 -20.50 -4.74
N VAL A 10 -8.80 -21.74 -4.42
CA VAL A 10 -7.39 -22.14 -4.29
C VAL A 10 -6.65 -21.99 -5.62
N ALA A 11 -7.24 -22.47 -6.73
CA ALA A 11 -6.64 -22.36 -8.05
C ALA A 11 -6.44 -20.90 -8.49
N GLN A 12 -7.43 -20.04 -8.24
CA GLN A 12 -7.32 -18.61 -8.52
C GLN A 12 -6.20 -17.94 -7.71
N GLN A 13 -6.05 -18.31 -6.44
CA GLN A 13 -5.00 -17.78 -5.60
C GLN A 13 -3.60 -18.25 -6.03
N GLN A 14 -3.46 -19.52 -6.36
CA GLN A 14 -2.21 -20.07 -6.89
C GLN A 14 -1.81 -19.41 -8.21
N ALA A 15 -2.76 -19.24 -9.13
CA ALA A 15 -2.54 -18.58 -10.41
C ALA A 15 -2.13 -17.09 -10.24
N LEU A 16 -2.58 -16.43 -9.19
CA LEU A 16 -2.16 -15.08 -8.87
C LEU A 16 -0.75 -15.05 -8.28
N LEU A 17 -0.48 -15.87 -7.27
CA LEU A 17 0.76 -15.74 -6.48
C LEU A 17 1.99 -16.26 -7.23
N ASP A 18 1.96 -17.49 -7.71
CA ASP A 18 3.13 -18.16 -8.23
C ASP A 18 3.73 -17.48 -9.47
N PRO A 19 3.05 -17.37 -10.62
CA PRO A 19 3.67 -16.78 -11.80
C PRO A 19 3.88 -15.26 -11.67
N PHE A 20 2.97 -14.56 -11.00
CA PHE A 20 3.01 -13.10 -10.95
C PHE A 20 4.17 -12.58 -10.10
N PHE A 21 4.29 -13.04 -8.86
CA PHE A 21 5.32 -12.52 -7.95
C PHE A 21 6.72 -12.95 -8.38
N ILE A 22 6.88 -14.14 -8.97
CA ILE A 22 8.14 -14.57 -9.56
C ILE A 22 8.54 -13.68 -10.74
N ALA A 23 7.59 -13.32 -11.61
CA ALA A 23 7.88 -12.44 -12.74
C ALA A 23 8.15 -10.98 -12.34
N HIS A 24 7.71 -10.54 -11.16
CA HIS A 24 7.83 -9.16 -10.69
C HIS A 24 8.82 -8.96 -9.54
N GLN A 25 9.74 -9.92 -9.31
CA GLN A 25 10.74 -9.83 -8.21
C GLN A 25 11.62 -8.57 -8.31
N GLU A 26 11.99 -8.13 -9.50
CA GLU A 26 12.78 -6.90 -9.67
C GLU A 26 12.00 -5.65 -9.26
N VAL A 27 10.70 -5.59 -9.56
CA VAL A 27 9.83 -4.48 -9.15
C VAL A 27 9.73 -4.46 -7.62
N LEU A 28 9.49 -5.60 -6.99
CA LEU A 28 9.41 -5.72 -5.54
C LEU A 28 10.73 -5.40 -4.84
N ALA A 29 11.84 -5.88 -5.38
CA ALA A 29 13.17 -5.52 -4.89
C ALA A 29 13.42 -4.01 -5.00
N GLY A 30 13.03 -3.39 -6.12
CA GLY A 30 13.09 -1.93 -6.30
C GLY A 30 12.25 -1.16 -5.27
N PHE A 31 11.05 -1.66 -4.94
CA PHE A 31 10.23 -1.11 -3.86
C PHE A 31 10.94 -1.20 -2.50
N ALA A 32 11.48 -2.39 -2.17
CA ALA A 32 12.17 -2.61 -0.91
C ALA A 32 13.41 -1.73 -0.77
N ALA A 33 14.28 -1.69 -1.78
CA ALA A 33 15.47 -0.85 -1.80
C ALA A 33 15.11 0.65 -1.64
N HIS A 34 14.00 1.07 -2.27
CA HIS A 34 13.51 2.43 -2.13
C HIS A 34 13.05 2.73 -0.70
N LEU A 35 12.24 1.86 -0.08
CA LEU A 35 11.81 2.01 1.32
C LEU A 35 13.00 1.97 2.29
N THR A 36 13.96 1.10 2.05
CA THR A 36 15.22 1.04 2.80
C THR A 36 15.92 2.39 2.78
N THR A 37 16.07 2.99 1.59
CA THR A 37 16.68 4.32 1.42
C THR A 37 15.86 5.40 2.14
N THR A 38 14.52 5.35 2.05
CA THR A 38 13.64 6.26 2.78
C THR A 38 13.93 6.23 4.29
N PHE A 39 13.96 5.04 4.89
CA PHE A 39 14.20 4.89 6.33
C PHE A 39 15.62 5.27 6.74
N GLN A 40 16.63 4.94 5.95
CA GLN A 40 18.04 5.34 6.19
C GLN A 40 18.24 6.85 6.18
N ASN A 41 17.47 7.57 5.37
CA ASN A 41 17.48 9.03 5.29
C ASN A 41 16.60 9.72 6.34
N GLY A 42 15.99 8.96 7.26
CA GLY A 42 15.10 9.49 8.29
C GLY A 42 13.68 9.82 7.82
N GLY A 43 13.33 9.41 6.61
CA GLY A 43 11.98 9.51 6.05
C GLY A 43 11.02 8.47 6.64
N ARG A 44 9.74 8.60 6.31
CA ARG A 44 8.64 7.77 6.78
C ARG A 44 7.91 7.12 5.63
N LEU A 45 7.29 5.98 5.93
CA LEU A 45 6.33 5.33 5.06
C LEU A 45 4.91 5.74 5.47
N PHE A 46 4.19 6.44 4.59
CA PHE A 46 2.76 6.68 4.73
C PHE A 46 1.98 5.64 3.94
N LEU A 47 0.97 5.04 4.57
CA LEU A 47 0.09 4.05 3.94
C LEU A 47 -1.33 4.60 3.88
N ALA A 48 -1.94 4.49 2.71
CA ALA A 48 -3.32 4.88 2.47
C ALA A 48 -4.06 3.79 1.69
N GLY A 49 -5.38 3.76 1.81
CA GLY A 49 -6.24 2.87 1.04
C GLY A 49 -7.70 3.09 1.40
N SER A 50 -8.56 3.11 0.41
CA SER A 50 -10.00 3.32 0.58
C SER A 50 -10.75 1.99 0.73
N GLY A 51 -11.90 2.01 1.42
CA GLY A 51 -12.74 0.83 1.62
C GLY A 51 -11.98 -0.31 2.32
N PRO A 52 -12.03 -1.55 1.80
CA PRO A 52 -11.39 -2.70 2.44
C PRO A 52 -9.84 -2.60 2.46
N PHE A 53 -9.23 -1.81 1.58
CA PHE A 53 -7.79 -1.56 1.57
C PHE A 53 -7.32 -0.75 2.78
N ALA A 54 -8.21 0.00 3.43
CA ALA A 54 -7.90 0.71 4.66
C ALA A 54 -7.45 -0.24 5.78
N ALA A 55 -8.08 -1.40 5.90
CA ALA A 55 -7.70 -2.42 6.89
C ALA A 55 -6.29 -2.99 6.59
N ILE A 56 -5.97 -3.22 5.32
CA ILE A 56 -4.63 -3.70 4.91
C ILE A 56 -3.58 -2.62 5.16
N ALA A 57 -3.83 -1.36 4.79
CA ALA A 57 -2.94 -0.25 5.05
C ALA A 57 -2.65 -0.09 6.55
N SER A 58 -3.68 -0.27 7.38
CA SER A 58 -3.57 -0.27 8.83
C SER A 58 -2.70 -1.40 9.35
N LEU A 59 -2.94 -2.62 8.91
CA LEU A 59 -2.18 -3.80 9.32
C LEU A 59 -0.70 -3.70 8.89
N LEU A 60 -0.43 -3.31 7.66
CA LEU A 60 0.94 -3.13 7.17
C LEU A 60 1.68 -2.03 7.94
N GLY A 61 1.00 -0.90 8.23
CA GLY A 61 1.57 0.16 9.05
C GLY A 61 2.02 -0.36 10.43
N GLN A 62 1.21 -1.19 11.07
CA GLN A 62 1.56 -1.83 12.34
C GLN A 62 2.77 -2.77 12.22
N GLN A 63 2.85 -3.53 11.12
CA GLN A 63 3.96 -4.47 10.90
C GLN A 63 5.29 -3.75 10.67
N PHE A 64 5.30 -2.67 9.88
CA PHE A 64 6.49 -1.83 9.75
C PHE A 64 6.85 -1.17 11.09
N LEU A 65 5.89 -0.61 11.82
CA LEU A 65 6.12 0.08 13.08
C LEU A 65 6.60 -0.87 14.18
N HIS A 66 6.06 -2.07 14.27
CA HIS A 66 6.44 -3.07 15.28
C HIS A 66 7.43 -4.09 14.70
N ARG A 67 6.96 -5.13 14.03
CA ARG A 67 7.73 -6.19 13.35
C ARG A 67 6.78 -7.22 12.71
N GLN A 68 7.30 -8.08 11.86
CA GLN A 68 6.57 -9.29 11.45
C GLN A 68 6.86 -10.46 12.39
N THR A 69 8.09 -10.93 12.43
CA THR A 69 8.49 -12.14 13.18
C THR A 69 9.67 -11.89 14.11
N LEU A 70 10.74 -11.27 13.62
CA LEU A 70 11.99 -11.11 14.33
C LEU A 70 12.05 -9.77 15.09
N GLU A 71 12.73 -9.78 16.24
CA GLU A 71 12.94 -8.57 17.04
C GLU A 71 13.85 -7.60 16.30
N ARG A 72 13.39 -6.36 16.13
CA ARG A 72 14.11 -5.30 15.45
C ARG A 72 13.67 -3.91 15.94
N PRO A 73 14.43 -2.86 15.69
CA PRO A 73 13.97 -1.49 15.90
C PRO A 73 12.73 -1.14 15.05
N SER A 74 11.90 -0.25 15.57
CA SER A 74 10.70 0.25 14.86
C SER A 74 11.09 0.99 13.58
N LEU A 75 10.35 0.72 12.50
CA LEU A 75 10.44 1.51 11.26
C LEU A 75 9.34 2.57 11.24
N PRO A 76 9.64 3.82 10.85
CA PRO A 76 8.68 4.92 10.93
C PRO A 76 7.61 4.80 9.84
N ALA A 77 6.52 4.11 10.13
CA ALA A 77 5.38 3.92 9.24
C ALA A 77 4.09 4.48 9.87
N VAL A 78 3.29 5.17 9.07
CA VAL A 78 2.04 5.82 9.48
C VAL A 78 0.92 5.43 8.54
N SER A 79 -0.13 4.78 9.05
CA SER A 79 -1.36 4.58 8.29
C SER A 79 -2.27 5.80 8.42
N LEU A 80 -2.69 6.37 7.30
CA LEU A 80 -3.59 7.52 7.22
C LEU A 80 -5.08 7.14 7.41
N THR A 81 -5.37 5.88 7.77
CA THR A 81 -6.72 5.32 7.81
C THR A 81 -7.34 5.28 9.21
N HIS A 82 -6.60 5.70 10.25
CA HIS A 82 -7.02 5.51 11.64
C HIS A 82 -7.86 6.63 12.25
N ASP A 83 -7.87 7.84 11.65
CA ASP A 83 -8.56 8.98 12.23
C ASP A 83 -10.05 8.98 11.86
N ALA A 84 -10.84 8.23 12.67
CA ALA A 84 -12.28 8.18 12.50
C ALA A 84 -12.95 9.52 12.81
N GLY A 85 -12.39 10.33 13.71
CA GLY A 85 -12.90 11.66 14.03
C GLY A 85 -12.79 12.60 12.83
N LEU A 86 -11.61 12.67 12.23
CA LEU A 86 -11.38 13.43 11.02
C LEU A 86 -12.27 12.93 9.86
N ALA A 87 -12.40 11.61 9.70
CA ALA A 87 -13.22 11.02 8.63
C ALA A 87 -14.69 11.44 8.74
N THR A 88 -15.27 11.38 9.94
CA THR A 88 -16.66 11.80 10.16
C THR A 88 -16.87 13.30 10.02
N PHE A 89 -15.90 14.11 10.45
CA PHE A 89 -15.92 15.55 10.30
C PHE A 89 -15.91 15.94 8.80
N LEU A 90 -14.97 15.39 8.04
CA LEU A 90 -14.86 15.66 6.60
C LEU A 90 -16.09 15.16 5.81
N ALA A 91 -16.66 14.02 6.22
CA ALA A 91 -17.89 13.52 5.61
C ALA A 91 -19.08 14.45 5.85
N ALA A 92 -19.19 15.05 7.03
CA ALA A 92 -20.26 16.02 7.35
C ALA A 92 -20.13 17.34 6.54
N GLU A 93 -18.94 17.65 6.04
CA GLU A 93 -18.66 18.86 5.24
C GLU A 93 -18.53 18.56 3.73
N ASP A 94 -18.91 17.37 3.26
CA ASP A 94 -18.75 16.92 1.87
C ASP A 94 -17.28 16.95 1.37
N GLN A 95 -16.30 16.82 2.29
CA GLN A 95 -14.87 16.87 2.03
C GLN A 95 -14.18 15.53 2.22
N ALA A 96 -14.89 14.42 2.14
CA ALA A 96 -14.36 13.07 2.39
C ALA A 96 -13.16 12.72 1.50
N SER A 97 -13.04 13.30 0.31
CA SER A 97 -11.88 13.14 -0.58
C SER A 97 -10.57 13.64 0.03
N GLN A 98 -10.61 14.53 1.00
CA GLN A 98 -9.43 15.12 1.64
C GLN A 98 -8.89 14.31 2.82
N LEU A 99 -9.51 13.15 3.15
CA LEU A 99 -9.15 12.37 4.35
C LEU A 99 -7.64 12.08 4.46
N PHE A 100 -7.05 11.57 3.40
CA PHE A 100 -5.63 11.22 3.39
C PHE A 100 -4.75 12.43 3.09
N SER A 101 -5.17 13.28 2.15
CA SER A 101 -4.38 14.42 1.70
C SER A 101 -4.18 15.47 2.79
N ARG A 102 -5.17 15.71 3.66
CA ARG A 102 -5.01 16.61 4.81
C ARG A 102 -3.97 16.12 5.81
N GLN A 103 -4.02 14.85 6.15
CA GLN A 103 -3.04 14.24 7.05
C GLN A 103 -1.64 14.27 6.44
N LEU A 104 -1.52 13.92 5.14
CA LEU A 104 -0.24 13.91 4.45
C LEU A 104 0.38 15.30 4.41
N ARG A 105 -0.39 16.36 4.08
CA ARG A 105 0.10 17.76 4.09
C ARG A 105 0.60 18.21 5.45
N ALA A 106 0.02 17.71 6.54
CA ALA A 106 0.41 18.08 7.90
C ALA A 106 1.67 17.35 8.39
N LEU A 107 1.93 16.15 7.88
CA LEU A 107 2.91 15.24 8.46
C LEU A 107 4.10 14.96 7.55
N ALA A 108 3.92 14.99 6.23
CA ALA A 108 4.92 14.52 5.28
C ALA A 108 5.86 15.63 4.78
N ASN A 109 7.03 15.19 4.31
CA ASN A 109 8.02 16.00 3.61
C ASN A 109 8.58 15.23 2.40
N ASP A 110 9.54 15.81 1.68
CA ASP A 110 10.13 15.26 0.46
C ASP A 110 11.02 14.01 0.65
N GLN A 111 11.34 13.66 1.89
CA GLN A 111 12.09 12.44 2.21
C GLN A 111 11.16 11.22 2.41
N ASP A 112 9.85 11.45 2.45
CA ASP A 112 8.87 10.44 2.79
C ASP A 112 8.37 9.69 1.54
N THR A 113 7.82 8.50 1.75
CA THR A 113 7.20 7.67 0.70
C THR A 113 5.72 7.45 1.03
N LEU A 114 4.85 7.60 0.04
CA LEU A 114 3.45 7.19 0.10
C LEU A 114 3.27 5.85 -0.61
N LEU A 115 2.75 4.84 0.08
CA LEU A 115 2.23 3.61 -0.50
C LEU A 115 0.70 3.63 -0.46
N LEU A 116 0.08 3.73 -1.63
CA LEU A 116 -1.37 3.63 -1.79
C LEU A 116 -1.76 2.20 -2.15
N LEU A 117 -2.81 1.69 -1.51
CA LEU A 117 -3.43 0.40 -1.80
C LEU A 117 -4.83 0.65 -2.37
N ALA A 118 -5.09 0.14 -3.57
CA ALA A 118 -6.35 0.40 -4.26
C ALA A 118 -6.91 -0.84 -4.97
N GLY A 119 -8.19 -0.77 -5.34
CA GLY A 119 -8.90 -1.81 -6.07
C GLY A 119 -8.80 -1.64 -7.59
N THR A 120 -9.92 -1.93 -8.24
CA THR A 120 -10.10 -1.76 -9.71
C THR A 120 -10.36 -0.30 -10.10
N THR A 121 -10.61 0.57 -9.14
CA THR A 121 -10.81 2.01 -9.35
C THR A 121 -10.17 2.80 -8.21
N LEU A 122 -9.64 3.97 -8.53
CA LEU A 122 -9.18 4.93 -7.53
C LEU A 122 -10.37 5.79 -7.06
N SER A 123 -10.58 5.85 -5.75
CA SER A 123 -11.54 6.77 -5.15
C SER A 123 -11.08 8.23 -5.32
N PRO A 124 -11.95 9.24 -5.13
CA PRO A 124 -11.52 10.63 -5.09
C PRO A 124 -10.42 10.89 -4.05
N ALA A 125 -10.46 10.23 -2.89
CA ALA A 125 -9.44 10.36 -1.85
C ALA A 125 -8.09 9.75 -2.27
N ASP A 126 -8.11 8.63 -3.00
CA ASP A 126 -6.91 8.00 -3.54
C ASP A 126 -6.21 8.89 -4.58
N ARG A 127 -6.98 9.51 -5.47
CA ARG A 127 -6.45 10.44 -6.47
C ARG A 127 -5.87 11.70 -5.83
N GLU A 128 -6.58 12.26 -4.85
CA GLU A 128 -6.14 13.47 -4.16
C GLU A 128 -4.87 13.25 -3.34
N VAL A 129 -4.73 12.11 -2.66
CA VAL A 129 -3.51 11.83 -1.88
C VAL A 129 -2.29 11.61 -2.78
N LEU A 130 -2.43 10.93 -3.93
CA LEU A 130 -1.34 10.80 -4.91
C LEU A 130 -0.90 12.15 -5.46
N THR A 131 -1.85 13.01 -5.82
CA THR A 131 -1.56 14.38 -6.27
C THR A 131 -0.86 15.18 -5.19
N THR A 132 -1.33 15.09 -3.94
CA THR A 132 -0.74 15.78 -2.79
C THR A 132 0.67 15.29 -2.51
N ALA A 133 0.91 13.98 -2.53
CA ALA A 133 2.25 13.40 -2.33
C ALA A 133 3.27 13.95 -3.32
N ARG A 134 2.90 14.03 -4.60
CA ARG A 134 3.76 14.64 -5.64
C ARG A 134 4.03 16.12 -5.39
N GLN A 135 3.01 16.89 -4.97
CA GLN A 135 3.18 18.32 -4.65
C GLN A 135 4.14 18.56 -3.50
N ILE A 136 4.16 17.65 -2.51
CA ILE A 136 5.09 17.69 -1.38
C ILE A 136 6.51 17.26 -1.81
N GLY A 137 6.63 16.42 -2.85
CA GLY A 137 7.87 15.79 -3.28
C GLY A 137 8.08 14.40 -2.69
N CYS A 138 7.05 13.82 -2.04
CA CYS A 138 7.10 12.44 -1.59
C CYS A 138 7.20 11.50 -2.79
N ARG A 139 7.97 10.44 -2.66
CA ARG A 139 7.88 9.33 -3.61
C ARG A 139 6.56 8.61 -3.50
N THR A 140 6.04 8.13 -4.63
CA THR A 140 4.72 7.51 -4.69
C THR A 140 4.80 6.08 -5.20
N ALA A 141 4.15 5.18 -4.47
CA ALA A 141 3.99 3.78 -4.83
C ALA A 141 2.50 3.40 -4.79
N LEU A 142 2.09 2.51 -5.68
CA LEU A 142 0.70 2.04 -5.77
C LEU A 142 0.67 0.53 -6.01
N ILE A 143 -0.17 -0.17 -5.24
CA ILE A 143 -0.59 -1.55 -5.52
C ILE A 143 -2.08 -1.52 -5.86
N CYS A 144 -2.45 -2.00 -7.05
CA CYS A 144 -3.83 -1.99 -7.53
C CYS A 144 -4.11 -3.14 -8.51
N ALA A 145 -5.34 -3.23 -9.04
CA ALA A 145 -5.68 -4.16 -10.11
C ALA A 145 -5.08 -3.73 -11.46
N VAL A 146 -4.82 -4.69 -12.34
CA VAL A 146 -4.21 -4.44 -13.66
C VAL A 146 -5.02 -3.48 -14.55
N HIS A 147 -6.34 -3.48 -14.41
CA HIS A 147 -7.22 -2.62 -15.22
C HIS A 147 -7.59 -1.28 -14.54
N THR A 148 -6.90 -0.91 -13.44
CA THR A 148 -7.16 0.35 -12.76
C THR A 148 -6.75 1.53 -13.64
N GLU A 149 -7.69 2.44 -13.89
CA GLU A 149 -7.41 3.67 -14.62
C GLU A 149 -6.64 4.66 -13.75
N LEU A 150 -5.41 4.94 -14.13
CA LEU A 150 -4.49 5.79 -13.39
C LEU A 150 -4.51 7.25 -13.87
N ALA A 151 -4.87 7.49 -15.14
CA ALA A 151 -4.89 8.82 -15.77
C ALA A 151 -3.60 9.62 -15.40
N ASP A 152 -3.76 10.85 -14.92
CA ASP A 152 -2.64 11.72 -14.54
C ASP A 152 -2.03 11.39 -13.15
N THR A 153 -2.48 10.30 -12.51
CA THR A 153 -2.04 9.90 -11.16
C THR A 153 -0.99 8.78 -11.16
N MET A 154 -0.24 8.63 -12.25
CA MET A 154 0.78 7.58 -12.40
C MET A 154 1.82 7.67 -11.27
N PRO A 155 1.98 6.65 -10.41
CA PRO A 155 2.99 6.63 -9.36
C PRO A 155 4.38 6.36 -9.93
N GLU A 156 5.43 6.59 -9.14
CA GLU A 156 6.80 6.24 -9.53
C GLU A 156 7.02 4.72 -9.49
N LEU A 157 6.40 4.04 -8.53
CA LEU A 157 6.44 2.59 -8.38
C LEU A 157 5.03 2.03 -8.47
N LEU A 158 4.82 1.07 -9.38
CA LEU A 158 3.51 0.50 -9.66
C LEU A 158 3.57 -1.03 -9.67
N LEU A 159 2.72 -1.66 -8.88
CA LEU A 159 2.47 -3.09 -8.90
C LEU A 159 0.99 -3.35 -9.23
N GLN A 160 0.72 -3.85 -10.44
CA GLN A 160 -0.63 -4.16 -10.90
C GLN A 160 -0.91 -5.65 -10.83
N LEU A 161 -1.76 -6.05 -9.90
CA LEU A 161 -2.14 -7.45 -9.70
C LEU A 161 -3.10 -7.90 -10.81
N PRO A 162 -2.87 -9.05 -11.47
CA PRO A 162 -3.64 -9.52 -12.63
C PRO A 162 -4.98 -10.14 -12.22
N THR A 163 -5.79 -9.42 -11.48
CA THR A 163 -7.11 -9.87 -11.02
C THR A 163 -8.05 -8.70 -10.75
N ASP A 164 -9.32 -8.86 -11.10
CA ASP A 164 -10.40 -7.94 -10.74
C ASP A 164 -11.28 -8.51 -9.62
N SER A 165 -10.98 -9.72 -9.14
CA SER A 165 -11.66 -10.33 -8.00
C SER A 165 -11.24 -9.64 -6.70
N LEU A 166 -12.14 -8.93 -6.06
CA LEU A 166 -11.83 -8.22 -4.82
C LEU A 166 -11.19 -9.11 -3.73
N PRO A 167 -11.67 -10.34 -3.44
CA PRO A 167 -10.99 -11.21 -2.48
C PRO A 167 -9.54 -11.53 -2.89
N ARG A 168 -9.32 -11.88 -4.14
CA ARG A 168 -7.96 -12.19 -4.66
C ARG A 168 -7.05 -10.98 -4.63
N LEU A 169 -7.61 -9.80 -4.95
CA LEU A 169 -6.88 -8.55 -4.93
C LEU A 169 -6.45 -8.18 -3.49
N LEU A 170 -7.33 -8.33 -2.51
CA LEU A 170 -7.00 -8.09 -1.10
C LEU A 170 -5.92 -9.04 -0.60
N GLU A 171 -6.03 -10.34 -0.91
CA GLU A 171 -5.03 -11.34 -0.55
C GLU A 171 -3.67 -11.08 -1.22
N GLY A 172 -3.66 -10.76 -2.51
CA GLY A 172 -2.44 -10.43 -3.24
C GLY A 172 -1.80 -9.13 -2.75
N THR A 173 -2.59 -8.11 -2.44
CA THR A 173 -2.11 -6.85 -1.86
C THR A 173 -1.49 -7.06 -0.48
N LEU A 174 -2.13 -7.86 0.36
CA LEU A 174 -1.59 -8.20 1.68
C LEU A 174 -0.29 -9.00 1.56
N PHE A 175 -0.23 -9.98 0.66
CA PHE A 175 0.98 -10.76 0.40
C PHE A 175 2.14 -9.85 -0.08
N ALA A 176 1.87 -8.94 -1.04
CA ALA A 176 2.86 -7.97 -1.52
C ALA A 176 3.40 -7.10 -0.38
N GLY A 177 2.50 -6.60 0.48
CA GLY A 177 2.88 -5.78 1.64
C GLY A 177 3.73 -6.54 2.66
N HIS A 178 3.39 -7.80 2.96
CA HIS A 178 4.20 -8.66 3.83
C HIS A 178 5.58 -8.91 3.23
N LEU A 179 5.65 -9.19 1.93
CA LEU A 179 6.90 -9.43 1.23
C LEU A 179 7.79 -8.18 1.23
N LEU A 180 7.22 -7.01 0.98
CA LEU A 180 7.95 -5.73 1.06
C LEU A 180 8.51 -5.49 2.47
N CYS A 181 7.73 -5.75 3.52
CA CYS A 181 8.21 -5.62 4.89
C CYS A 181 9.40 -6.58 5.16
N ALA A 182 9.28 -7.84 4.75
CA ALA A 182 10.34 -8.83 4.92
C ALA A 182 11.62 -8.48 4.15
N LEU A 183 11.49 -7.98 2.91
CA LEU A 183 12.64 -7.55 2.10
C LEU A 183 13.34 -6.35 2.74
N VAL A 184 12.60 -5.36 3.23
CA VAL A 184 13.14 -4.19 3.94
C VAL A 184 13.83 -4.61 5.25
N GLU A 185 13.22 -5.52 6.01
CA GLU A 185 13.85 -6.08 7.22
C GLU A 185 15.17 -6.79 6.89
N GLY A 186 15.20 -7.58 5.81
CA GLY A 186 16.41 -8.24 5.33
C GLY A 186 17.52 -7.26 4.96
N GLU A 187 17.20 -6.21 4.23
CA GLU A 187 18.19 -5.20 3.81
C GLU A 187 18.71 -4.34 4.97
N LEU A 188 17.84 -3.95 5.91
CA LEU A 188 18.22 -3.06 7.01
C LEU A 188 18.91 -3.78 8.16
N PHE A 189 18.51 -5.02 8.44
CA PHE A 189 18.92 -5.73 9.66
C PHE A 189 19.66 -7.04 9.39
N GLY A 190 19.76 -7.49 8.14
CA GLY A 190 20.48 -8.71 7.73
C GLY A 190 19.81 -10.01 8.18
N ILE A 191 18.47 -10.03 8.24
CA ILE A 191 17.63 -11.13 8.75
C ILE A 191 16.70 -11.70 7.66
#